data_364880f3bccc993c9a886ebba9e74755
#
_entry.id   364880f3bccc993c9a886ebba9e74755
#
_cell.length_a   1.000
_cell.length_b   1.000
_cell.length_c   1.000
_cell.angle_alpha   90.00
_cell.angle_beta   90.00
_cell.angle_gamma   90.00
#
_symmetry.space_group_name_H-M   'P 1'
#
loop_
_entity.id
_entity.type
_entity.pdbx_description
1 polymer ?
#
loop_
_entity_poly.entity_id
_entity_poly.type
_entity_poly.pdbx_seq_one_letter_code
_entity_poly.pdbx_strand_id
1 'polypeptide(L)'
;MTRPTPDRQSLREALADGARHGRYVLRNLRLCSALITTGSTAADAEFMLTDVTIENGKIAATNPTGCVAADAGTLSIDAGGRVALPAFVDCHTHLDKGHILPRTPGADGSFAGAMTATISDRTQNWSHEDVARRMDFALRCAYHYGTIAIRTHLDSKPPQDAISWPVFQELRDQWRGRIELQAACLFGIDLARDQVALEDIARRVAAAGGMLGAVAFPTPDLDMLLDRMFATATRFGMDLDFHADETADPSADALRRIAEAALRSRFSGKVLVGHCCSLARQDHAAVDETLDKIALAGVAVVSLPMCNLYLQDRRNDGTTPRWRGVTLLHEMKQRGIAVALASDNTRDPFYAYGDLDMMETYRMGTRILHLDHQVGDWPRAVSATPAAIMRLDGKGVIAEGQSGDFTLFEGRTWSELLSRPEGNRIVVRHGAPIDAPLPSYAELDDLSGLALQ
;
A
#
# COMPACT_ATOMS: atom_id res chain seq x y z
N MET A 1 -0.01 -24.12 34.69
CA MET A 1 0.97 -24.59 33.68
C MET A 1 0.58 -23.94 32.36
N THR A 2 1.40 -23.05 31.84
CA THR A 2 1.22 -22.44 30.51
C THR A 2 1.49 -23.53 29.47
N ARG A 3 0.49 -23.83 28.60
CA ARG A 3 0.73 -24.72 27.45
C ARG A 3 1.83 -24.13 26.59
N PRO A 4 2.78 -24.93 26.09
CA PRO A 4 3.80 -24.40 25.16
C PRO A 4 3.10 -23.85 23.92
N THR A 5 3.51 -22.68 23.47
CA THR A 5 3.03 -22.09 22.21
C THR A 5 3.41 -23.06 21.08
N PRO A 6 2.48 -23.46 20.22
CA PRO A 6 2.79 -24.37 19.10
C PRO A 6 3.85 -23.72 18.20
N ASP A 7 4.81 -24.52 17.73
CA ASP A 7 5.77 -24.00 16.75
C ASP A 7 5.07 -23.64 15.42
N ARG A 8 5.77 -22.88 14.58
CA ARG A 8 5.19 -22.36 13.33
C ARG A 8 4.78 -23.49 12.36
N GLN A 9 5.61 -24.51 12.23
CA GLN A 9 5.36 -25.60 11.27
C GLN A 9 4.12 -26.42 11.69
N SER A 10 4.06 -26.82 12.95
CA SER A 10 2.92 -27.56 13.50
C SER A 10 1.61 -26.77 13.37
N LEU A 11 1.63 -25.45 13.61
CA LEU A 11 0.46 -24.60 13.43
C LEU A 11 0.03 -24.49 11.96
N ARG A 12 1.00 -24.36 11.04
CA ARG A 12 0.73 -24.33 9.60
C ARG A 12 0.08 -25.65 9.12
N GLU A 13 0.58 -26.79 9.56
CA GLU A 13 0.01 -28.10 9.24
C GLU A 13 -1.41 -28.27 9.80
N ALA A 14 -1.64 -27.84 11.04
CA ALA A 14 -2.98 -27.86 11.64
C ALA A 14 -3.96 -26.97 10.89
N LEU A 15 -3.55 -25.78 10.46
CA LEU A 15 -4.39 -24.89 9.65
C LEU A 15 -4.70 -25.50 8.28
N ALA A 16 -3.74 -26.13 7.63
CA ALA A 16 -3.95 -26.83 6.37
C ALA A 16 -4.94 -28.00 6.53
N ASP A 17 -4.85 -28.72 7.64
CA ASP A 17 -5.77 -29.79 7.97
C ASP A 17 -7.19 -29.23 8.23
N GLY A 18 -7.31 -28.17 9.03
CA GLY A 18 -8.58 -27.49 9.29
C GLY A 18 -9.25 -27.01 8.01
N ALA A 19 -8.49 -26.46 7.07
CA ALA A 19 -9.01 -26.01 5.78
C ALA A 19 -9.57 -27.20 4.95
N ARG A 20 -8.91 -28.37 4.98
CA ARG A 20 -9.40 -29.58 4.30
C ARG A 20 -10.72 -30.10 4.89
N HIS A 21 -10.93 -29.93 6.19
CA HIS A 21 -12.20 -30.29 6.85
C HIS A 21 -13.34 -29.30 6.56
N GLY A 22 -13.04 -28.15 5.95
CA GLY A 22 -14.00 -27.11 5.59
C GLY A 22 -14.50 -26.26 6.77
N ARG A 23 -14.38 -26.75 8.03
CA ARG A 23 -14.74 -26.01 9.23
C ARG A 23 -13.76 -26.30 10.37
N TYR A 24 -13.28 -25.22 11.02
CA TYR A 24 -12.42 -25.31 12.21
C TYR A 24 -12.53 -24.05 13.08
N VAL A 25 -12.11 -24.14 14.33
CA VAL A 25 -12.02 -23.02 15.25
C VAL A 25 -10.55 -22.74 15.55
N LEU A 26 -10.10 -21.54 15.25
CA LEU A 26 -8.78 -21.04 15.61
C LEU A 26 -8.89 -20.29 16.95
N ARG A 27 -8.31 -20.87 18.02
CA ARG A 27 -8.45 -20.39 19.38
C ARG A 27 -7.28 -19.50 19.82
N ASN A 28 -7.56 -18.69 20.82
CA ASN A 28 -6.53 -17.87 21.48
C ASN A 28 -5.78 -16.92 20.52
N LEU A 29 -6.49 -16.33 19.56
CA LEU A 29 -5.94 -15.27 18.72
C LEU A 29 -5.95 -13.92 19.45
N ARG A 30 -4.93 -13.11 19.23
CA ARG A 30 -4.94 -11.69 19.55
C ARG A 30 -5.31 -10.91 18.29
N LEU A 31 -6.54 -10.43 18.26
CA LEU A 31 -7.02 -9.57 17.18
C LEU A 31 -6.88 -8.11 17.57
N CYS A 32 -6.35 -7.27 16.67
CA CYS A 32 -6.29 -5.83 16.88
C CYS A 32 -7.71 -5.25 16.92
N SER A 33 -8.06 -4.58 18.03
CA SER A 33 -9.41 -4.07 18.26
C SER A 33 -9.89 -3.10 17.19
N ALA A 34 -8.97 -2.31 16.62
CA ALA A 34 -9.28 -1.37 15.53
C ALA A 34 -9.57 -2.03 14.18
N LEU A 35 -9.28 -3.34 14.04
CA LEU A 35 -9.38 -4.08 12.77
C LEU A 35 -10.45 -5.18 12.80
N ILE A 36 -11.26 -5.19 13.86
CA ILE A 36 -12.39 -6.14 14.01
C ILE A 36 -13.68 -5.36 13.83
N THR A 37 -14.64 -5.96 13.14
CA THR A 37 -16.02 -5.46 13.10
C THR A 37 -16.88 -6.39 13.94
N THR A 38 -16.88 -6.20 15.26
CA THR A 38 -17.75 -6.90 16.20
C THR A 38 -18.56 -5.89 17.00
N GLY A 39 -19.76 -6.27 17.42
CA GLY A 39 -20.64 -5.43 18.25
C GLY A 39 -20.19 -5.28 19.71
N SER A 40 -18.98 -5.69 20.09
CA SER A 40 -18.46 -5.62 21.47
C SER A 40 -17.48 -4.47 21.64
N THR A 41 -17.85 -3.53 22.46
CA THR A 41 -17.09 -2.32 22.82
C THR A 41 -16.16 -2.57 24.01
N ALA A 42 -15.08 -3.34 23.86
CA ALA A 42 -13.94 -3.22 24.76
C ALA A 42 -13.02 -2.10 24.20
N ALA A 43 -13.39 -0.84 24.43
CA ALA A 43 -12.82 0.31 23.74
C ALA A 43 -11.34 0.62 24.11
N ASP A 44 -10.77 0.01 25.15
CA ASP A 44 -9.47 0.40 25.69
C ASP A 44 -8.33 -0.61 25.48
N ALA A 45 -8.61 -1.79 24.93
CA ALA A 45 -7.59 -2.81 24.71
C ALA A 45 -7.07 -2.80 23.28
N GLU A 46 -5.75 -2.73 23.09
CA GLU A 46 -5.11 -2.81 21.76
C GLU A 46 -5.40 -4.14 21.05
N PHE A 47 -5.47 -5.22 21.81
CA PHE A 47 -5.77 -6.56 21.32
C PHE A 47 -6.83 -7.24 22.18
N MET A 48 -7.73 -7.96 21.51
CA MET A 48 -8.71 -8.83 22.15
C MET A 48 -8.34 -10.29 21.92
N LEU A 49 -8.39 -11.12 23.00
CA LEU A 49 -8.28 -12.56 22.86
C LEU A 49 -9.59 -13.13 22.32
N THR A 50 -9.52 -13.74 21.16
CA THR A 50 -10.67 -14.12 20.35
C THR A 50 -10.50 -15.53 19.79
N ASP A 51 -11.60 -16.29 19.76
CA ASP A 51 -11.71 -17.53 19.00
C ASP A 51 -12.42 -17.22 17.68
N VAL A 52 -11.80 -17.61 16.55
CA VAL A 52 -12.33 -17.36 15.20
C VAL A 52 -12.75 -18.69 14.58
N THR A 53 -14.02 -18.79 14.19
CA THR A 53 -14.52 -19.93 13.43
C THR A 53 -14.38 -19.66 11.94
N ILE A 54 -13.68 -20.54 11.24
CA ILE A 54 -13.58 -20.53 9.79
C ILE A 54 -14.47 -21.63 9.23
N GLU A 55 -15.25 -21.29 8.22
CA GLU A 55 -16.12 -22.25 7.52
C GLU A 55 -16.10 -21.93 6.01
N ASN A 56 -15.76 -22.94 5.21
CA ASN A 56 -15.66 -22.83 3.76
C ASN A 56 -14.82 -21.61 3.30
N GLY A 57 -13.71 -21.39 4.00
CA GLY A 57 -12.77 -20.30 3.70
C GLY A 57 -13.21 -18.91 4.15
N LYS A 58 -14.33 -18.79 4.86
CA LYS A 58 -14.85 -17.51 5.40
C LYS A 58 -14.82 -17.50 6.92
N ILE A 59 -14.78 -16.31 7.48
CA ILE A 59 -14.98 -16.09 8.92
C ILE A 59 -16.45 -16.26 9.22
N ALA A 60 -16.81 -17.37 9.87
CA ALA A 60 -18.20 -17.67 10.22
C ALA A 60 -18.62 -17.01 11.55
N ALA A 61 -17.69 -16.90 12.50
CA ALA A 61 -17.94 -16.24 13.78
C ALA A 61 -16.63 -15.75 14.42
N THR A 62 -16.76 -14.72 15.25
CA THR A 62 -15.70 -14.21 16.13
C THR A 62 -16.26 -14.10 17.55
N ASN A 63 -15.64 -14.78 18.52
CA ASN A 63 -16.13 -14.84 19.88
C ASN A 63 -14.99 -14.58 20.88
N PRO A 64 -15.28 -14.00 22.06
CA PRO A 64 -14.28 -13.96 23.13
C PRO A 64 -13.76 -15.37 23.43
N THR A 65 -12.46 -15.48 23.68
CA THR A 65 -11.83 -16.78 23.97
C THR A 65 -12.51 -17.52 25.09
N GLY A 66 -12.80 -18.82 24.87
CA GLY A 66 -13.47 -19.70 25.82
C GLY A 66 -14.99 -19.67 25.78
N CYS A 67 -15.61 -18.78 24.98
CA CYS A 67 -17.07 -18.74 24.84
C CYS A 67 -17.63 -19.73 23.80
N VAL A 68 -16.80 -20.27 22.93
CA VAL A 68 -17.22 -21.27 21.94
C VAL A 68 -17.11 -22.66 22.55
N ALA A 69 -18.25 -23.37 22.71
CA ALA A 69 -18.22 -24.77 23.06
C ALA A 69 -17.49 -25.60 21.99
N ALA A 70 -16.75 -26.60 22.41
CA ALA A 70 -16.16 -27.54 21.46
C ALA A 70 -17.30 -28.45 20.96
N ASP A 71 -17.83 -28.17 19.77
CA ASP A 71 -18.74 -29.11 19.12
C ASP A 71 -17.99 -30.40 18.81
N ALA A 72 -18.60 -31.54 19.17
CA ALA A 72 -18.05 -32.83 18.85
C ALA A 72 -17.91 -32.95 17.31
N GLY A 73 -16.68 -32.93 16.81
CA GLY A 73 -16.37 -33.04 15.38
C GLY A 73 -15.81 -31.78 14.72
N THR A 74 -15.81 -30.61 15.38
CA THR A 74 -15.12 -29.42 14.85
C THR A 74 -13.67 -29.39 15.30
N LEU A 75 -12.73 -29.34 14.34
CA LEU A 75 -11.31 -29.24 14.64
C LEU A 75 -10.99 -27.94 15.39
N SER A 76 -10.29 -28.06 16.51
CA SER A 76 -9.89 -26.92 17.35
C SER A 76 -8.38 -26.76 17.30
N ILE A 77 -7.92 -25.61 16.83
CA ILE A 77 -6.51 -25.27 16.63
C ILE A 77 -6.13 -24.14 17.58
N ASP A 78 -5.14 -24.34 18.44
CA ASP A 78 -4.64 -23.31 19.37
C ASP A 78 -3.60 -22.43 18.66
N ALA A 79 -3.89 -21.13 18.53
CA ALA A 79 -2.94 -20.15 17.97
C ALA A 79 -1.85 -19.73 18.97
N GLY A 80 -1.95 -20.12 20.24
CA GLY A 80 -0.94 -19.83 21.26
C GLY A 80 -0.80 -18.35 21.61
N GLY A 81 -1.84 -17.57 21.45
CA GLY A 81 -1.83 -16.13 21.73
C GLY A 81 -1.11 -15.26 20.66
N ARG A 82 -0.94 -15.78 19.46
CA ARG A 82 -0.37 -15.02 18.32
C ARG A 82 -1.26 -13.87 17.91
N VAL A 83 -0.63 -12.78 17.43
CA VAL A 83 -1.36 -11.68 16.80
C VAL A 83 -1.80 -12.10 15.40
N ALA A 84 -3.07 -11.84 15.08
CA ALA A 84 -3.59 -11.90 13.73
C ALA A 84 -3.95 -10.50 13.24
N LEU A 85 -3.40 -10.11 12.10
CA LEU A 85 -3.79 -8.92 11.37
C LEU A 85 -4.53 -9.33 10.11
N PRO A 86 -5.55 -8.58 9.66
CA PRO A 86 -6.17 -8.83 8.37
C PRO A 86 -5.12 -8.71 7.28
N ALA A 87 -5.38 -9.30 6.12
CA ALA A 87 -4.50 -9.18 4.98
C ALA A 87 -4.31 -7.71 4.58
N PHE A 88 -3.11 -7.38 4.12
CA PHE A 88 -2.68 -6.02 3.82
C PHE A 88 -3.18 -5.51 2.48
N VAL A 89 -3.26 -4.18 2.37
CA VAL A 89 -3.61 -3.47 1.13
C VAL A 89 -2.57 -2.38 0.90
N ASP A 90 -1.96 -2.38 -0.28
CA ASP A 90 -0.96 -1.41 -0.69
C ASP A 90 -1.53 -0.51 -1.80
N CYS A 91 -1.88 0.73 -1.45
CA CYS A 91 -2.60 1.61 -2.37
C CYS A 91 -1.69 2.52 -3.21
N HIS A 92 -0.37 2.36 -3.12
CA HIS A 92 0.56 3.20 -3.89
C HIS A 92 1.90 2.48 -4.10
N THR A 93 2.11 1.97 -5.31
CA THR A 93 3.34 1.30 -5.73
C THR A 93 3.73 1.69 -7.15
N HIS A 94 4.92 1.28 -7.58
CA HIS A 94 5.45 1.49 -8.93
C HIS A 94 6.00 0.18 -9.49
N LEU A 95 5.12 -0.79 -9.81
CA LEU A 95 5.55 -2.13 -10.18
C LEU A 95 6.31 -2.18 -11.52
N ASP A 96 5.97 -1.31 -12.49
CA ASP A 96 6.63 -1.28 -13.79
C ASP A 96 8.06 -0.74 -13.76
N LYS A 97 8.45 0.01 -12.72
CA LYS A 97 9.84 0.49 -12.52
C LYS A 97 10.57 -0.22 -11.38
N GLY A 98 9.94 -1.14 -10.66
CA GLY A 98 10.58 -1.91 -9.60
C GLY A 98 11.72 -2.79 -10.10
N HIS A 99 12.70 -3.07 -9.22
CA HIS A 99 13.82 -3.98 -9.43
C HIS A 99 14.82 -3.61 -10.54
N ILE A 100 14.88 -2.33 -10.95
CA ILE A 100 15.84 -1.86 -11.97
C ILE A 100 17.15 -1.32 -11.36
N LEU A 101 17.24 -1.18 -10.03
CA LEU A 101 18.41 -0.58 -9.37
C LEU A 101 19.75 -1.18 -9.79
N PRO A 102 19.93 -2.52 -9.92
CA PRO A 102 21.22 -3.09 -10.28
C PRO A 102 21.76 -2.65 -11.64
N ARG A 103 20.89 -2.24 -12.56
CA ARG A 103 21.23 -1.80 -13.90
C ARG A 103 21.18 -0.27 -14.10
N THR A 104 20.97 0.47 -12.99
CA THR A 104 20.92 1.94 -12.99
C THR A 104 22.05 2.54 -12.12
N PRO A 105 23.33 2.32 -12.46
CA PRO A 105 24.46 2.69 -11.61
C PRO A 105 24.63 4.21 -11.41
N GLY A 106 23.95 5.04 -12.21
CA GLY A 106 24.00 6.49 -12.09
C GLY A 106 23.06 7.09 -11.05
N ALA A 107 22.29 6.28 -10.32
CA ALA A 107 21.40 6.75 -9.25
C ALA A 107 22.23 7.20 -8.04
N ASP A 108 22.12 8.48 -7.68
CA ASP A 108 22.86 9.11 -6.57
C ASP A 108 22.03 9.27 -5.28
N GLY A 109 20.80 8.75 -5.28
CA GLY A 109 19.83 8.87 -4.19
C GLY A 109 19.12 10.22 -4.13
N SER A 110 19.36 11.14 -5.08
CA SER A 110 18.56 12.35 -5.25
C SER A 110 17.36 12.08 -6.16
N PHE A 111 16.30 12.89 -6.02
CA PHE A 111 15.13 12.82 -6.90
C PHE A 111 15.50 13.05 -8.39
N ALA A 112 16.35 14.03 -8.66
CA ALA A 112 16.79 14.33 -10.02
C ALA A 112 17.64 13.19 -10.63
N GLY A 113 18.54 12.61 -9.84
CA GLY A 113 19.34 11.44 -10.24
C GLY A 113 18.45 10.22 -10.49
N ALA A 114 17.49 9.96 -9.60
CA ALA A 114 16.52 8.88 -9.75
C ALA A 114 15.69 9.03 -11.03
N MET A 115 15.17 10.23 -11.30
CA MET A 115 14.42 10.54 -12.51
C MET A 115 15.25 10.28 -13.77
N THR A 116 16.49 10.79 -13.80
CA THR A 116 17.40 10.64 -14.96
C THR A 116 17.72 9.18 -15.22
N ALA A 117 18.07 8.43 -14.16
CA ALA A 117 18.42 7.01 -14.26
C ALA A 117 17.23 6.18 -14.73
N THR A 118 16.02 6.44 -14.20
CA THR A 118 14.80 5.74 -14.59
C THR A 118 14.40 6.03 -16.05
N ILE A 119 14.50 7.28 -16.51
CA ILE A 119 14.21 7.64 -17.91
C ILE A 119 15.18 6.92 -18.86
N SER A 120 16.46 6.88 -18.50
CA SER A 120 17.49 6.18 -19.29
C SER A 120 17.17 4.68 -19.38
N ASP A 121 16.93 4.04 -18.26
CA ASP A 121 16.64 2.60 -18.20
C ASP A 121 15.33 2.26 -18.96
N ARG A 122 14.29 3.06 -18.78
CA ARG A 122 13.03 2.92 -19.49
C ARG A 122 13.20 2.91 -21.00
N THR A 123 14.00 3.85 -21.52
CA THR A 123 14.22 4.00 -22.95
C THR A 123 15.03 2.84 -23.54
N GLN A 124 15.92 2.25 -22.75
CA GLN A 124 16.85 1.23 -23.22
C GLN A 124 16.34 -0.21 -23.02
N ASN A 125 15.63 -0.46 -21.94
CA ASN A 125 15.42 -1.82 -21.43
C ASN A 125 13.95 -2.23 -21.27
N TRP A 126 12.99 -1.29 -21.10
CA TRP A 126 11.61 -1.69 -20.77
C TRP A 126 10.88 -2.22 -22.00
N SER A 127 11.01 -3.49 -22.24
CA SER A 127 10.16 -4.26 -23.14
C SER A 127 8.96 -4.85 -22.39
N HIS A 128 7.99 -5.40 -23.12
CA HIS A 128 6.88 -6.14 -22.54
C HIS A 128 7.37 -7.26 -21.59
N GLU A 129 8.33 -8.07 -22.05
CA GLU A 129 8.88 -9.18 -21.27
C GLU A 129 9.59 -8.69 -20.01
N ASP A 130 10.44 -7.65 -20.11
CA ASP A 130 11.17 -7.08 -18.99
C ASP A 130 10.19 -6.56 -17.90
N VAL A 131 9.20 -5.78 -18.30
CA VAL A 131 8.21 -5.22 -17.38
C VAL A 131 7.35 -6.32 -16.77
N ALA A 132 6.89 -7.31 -17.56
CA ALA A 132 6.06 -8.41 -17.08
C ALA A 132 6.79 -9.26 -16.02
N ARG A 133 8.04 -9.61 -16.26
CA ARG A 133 8.84 -10.43 -15.31
C ARG A 133 9.09 -9.70 -13.99
N ARG A 134 9.44 -8.40 -14.04
CA ARG A 134 9.67 -7.60 -12.84
C ARG A 134 8.40 -7.36 -12.04
N MET A 135 7.29 -7.07 -12.72
CA MET A 135 6.00 -6.90 -12.06
C MET A 135 5.50 -8.22 -11.42
N ASP A 136 5.63 -9.37 -12.11
CA ASP A 136 5.25 -10.66 -11.55
C ASP A 136 6.11 -11.03 -10.34
N PHE A 137 7.43 -10.79 -10.41
CA PHE A 137 8.32 -10.97 -9.27
C PHE A 137 7.86 -10.16 -8.05
N ALA A 138 7.56 -8.88 -8.24
CA ALA A 138 7.06 -8.00 -7.21
C ALA A 138 5.71 -8.47 -6.61
N LEU A 139 4.80 -8.95 -7.46
CA LEU A 139 3.52 -9.50 -7.01
C LEU A 139 3.69 -10.78 -6.18
N ARG A 140 4.66 -11.64 -6.53
CA ARG A 140 4.99 -12.84 -5.73
C ARG A 140 5.54 -12.46 -4.37
N CYS A 141 6.40 -11.44 -4.27
CA CYS A 141 6.87 -10.92 -2.98
C CYS A 141 5.70 -10.42 -2.14
N ALA A 142 4.87 -9.54 -2.67
CA ALA A 142 3.72 -8.99 -1.96
C ALA A 142 2.73 -10.07 -1.48
N TYR A 143 2.48 -11.08 -2.32
CA TYR A 143 1.60 -12.21 -1.97
C TYR A 143 2.19 -13.07 -0.85
N HIS A 144 3.50 -13.35 -0.90
CA HIS A 144 4.22 -14.03 0.18
C HIS A 144 4.06 -13.33 1.52
N TYR A 145 4.10 -11.99 1.51
CA TYR A 145 3.98 -11.17 2.72
C TYR A 145 2.54 -10.91 3.19
N GLY A 146 1.53 -11.36 2.44
CA GLY A 146 0.12 -11.31 2.85
C GLY A 146 -0.67 -10.12 2.31
N THR A 147 -0.20 -9.46 1.27
CA THR A 147 -0.93 -8.41 0.57
C THR A 147 -2.01 -9.02 -0.34
N ILE A 148 -3.23 -8.47 -0.28
CA ILE A 148 -4.38 -8.95 -1.08
C ILE A 148 -4.80 -7.98 -2.18
N ALA A 149 -4.36 -6.74 -2.11
CA ALA A 149 -4.68 -5.73 -3.11
C ALA A 149 -3.52 -4.76 -3.25
N ILE A 150 -3.25 -4.37 -4.49
CA ILE A 150 -2.21 -3.40 -4.85
C ILE A 150 -2.78 -2.41 -5.86
N ARG A 151 -2.52 -1.11 -5.65
CA ARG A 151 -2.63 -0.09 -6.68
C ARG A 151 -1.23 0.31 -7.12
N THR A 152 -0.94 0.16 -8.42
CA THR A 152 0.33 0.58 -9.01
C THR A 152 0.17 1.81 -9.90
N HIS A 153 1.17 2.68 -9.89
CA HIS A 153 1.27 3.79 -10.84
C HIS A 153 2.12 3.33 -12.03
N LEU A 154 1.56 3.45 -13.23
CA LEU A 154 2.21 3.04 -14.47
C LEU A 154 2.69 4.26 -15.25
N ASP A 155 3.95 4.27 -15.63
CA ASP A 155 4.48 5.30 -16.53
C ASP A 155 3.70 5.28 -17.84
N SER A 156 2.95 6.37 -18.10
CA SER A 156 1.91 6.42 -19.16
C SER A 156 2.21 7.45 -20.24
N LYS A 157 3.44 7.94 -20.31
CA LYS A 157 3.88 8.79 -21.43
C LYS A 157 4.32 7.89 -22.61
N PRO A 158 3.87 8.15 -23.84
CA PRO A 158 4.32 7.38 -25.00
C PRO A 158 5.85 7.35 -25.14
N PRO A 159 6.45 6.21 -25.59
CA PRO A 159 5.81 4.95 -26.00
C PRO A 159 5.51 3.97 -24.84
N GLN A 160 5.83 4.30 -23.59
CA GLN A 160 5.78 3.39 -22.46
C GLN A 160 4.36 2.92 -22.12
N ASP A 161 3.38 3.76 -22.35
CA ASP A 161 1.96 3.43 -22.17
C ASP A 161 1.51 2.21 -23.00
N ALA A 162 2.11 2.00 -24.17
CA ALA A 162 1.85 0.85 -25.01
C ALA A 162 2.50 -0.45 -24.50
N ILE A 163 3.34 -0.38 -23.50
CA ILE A 163 4.00 -1.52 -22.85
C ILE A 163 3.39 -1.79 -21.46
N SER A 164 3.43 -0.81 -20.57
CA SER A 164 3.02 -1.01 -19.17
C SER A 164 1.53 -1.36 -19.01
N TRP A 165 0.63 -0.75 -19.78
CA TRP A 165 -0.81 -1.03 -19.68
C TRP A 165 -1.22 -2.44 -20.13
N PRO A 166 -0.77 -2.98 -21.28
CA PRO A 166 -1.00 -4.39 -21.66
C PRO A 166 -0.47 -5.36 -20.62
N VAL A 167 0.77 -5.18 -20.15
CA VAL A 167 1.36 -6.02 -19.08
C VAL A 167 0.52 -6.00 -17.82
N PHE A 168 0.06 -4.83 -17.38
CA PHE A 168 -0.84 -4.71 -16.25
C PHE A 168 -2.13 -5.53 -16.42
N GLN A 169 -2.76 -5.44 -17.60
CA GLN A 169 -4.00 -6.16 -17.86
C GLN A 169 -3.79 -7.68 -17.83
N GLU A 170 -2.72 -8.17 -18.43
CA GLU A 170 -2.34 -9.59 -18.40
C GLU A 170 -2.09 -10.08 -16.97
N LEU A 171 -1.29 -9.36 -16.19
CA LEU A 171 -0.98 -9.73 -14.82
C LEU A 171 -2.21 -9.61 -13.91
N ARG A 172 -3.07 -8.61 -14.09
CA ARG A 172 -4.33 -8.51 -13.36
C ARG A 172 -5.19 -9.75 -13.56
N ASP A 173 -5.28 -10.25 -14.79
CA ASP A 173 -6.05 -11.46 -15.09
C ASP A 173 -5.38 -12.72 -14.50
N GLN A 174 -4.06 -12.83 -14.61
CA GLN A 174 -3.28 -13.96 -14.05
C GLN A 174 -3.34 -14.00 -12.51
N TRP A 175 -3.36 -12.84 -11.85
CA TRP A 175 -3.35 -12.73 -10.39
C TRP A 175 -4.75 -12.68 -9.76
N ARG A 176 -5.80 -12.74 -10.57
CA ARG A 176 -7.19 -12.76 -10.11
C ARG A 176 -7.42 -13.81 -9.02
N GLY A 177 -8.06 -13.39 -7.91
CA GLY A 177 -8.28 -14.25 -6.73
C GLY A 177 -7.08 -14.37 -5.79
N ARG A 178 -5.88 -13.91 -6.18
CA ARG A 178 -4.69 -13.82 -5.32
C ARG A 178 -4.42 -12.41 -4.86
N ILE A 179 -4.24 -11.49 -5.78
CA ILE A 179 -4.10 -10.05 -5.54
C ILE A 179 -5.08 -9.30 -6.43
N GLU A 180 -5.90 -8.42 -5.83
CA GLU A 180 -6.70 -7.45 -6.57
C GLU A 180 -5.78 -6.34 -7.07
N LEU A 181 -5.57 -6.26 -8.38
CA LEU A 181 -4.62 -5.33 -8.98
C LEU A 181 -5.34 -4.15 -9.64
N GLN A 182 -5.05 -2.93 -9.17
CA GLN A 182 -5.51 -1.67 -9.73
C GLN A 182 -4.34 -0.88 -10.28
N ALA A 183 -4.58 0.02 -11.24
CA ALA A 183 -3.56 0.91 -11.76
C ALA A 183 -4.05 2.35 -11.92
N ALA A 184 -3.16 3.30 -11.64
CA ALA A 184 -3.30 4.70 -12.02
C ALA A 184 -2.24 5.04 -13.07
N CYS A 185 -2.56 5.89 -14.04
CA CYS A 185 -1.54 6.40 -14.95
C CYS A 185 -0.63 7.41 -14.25
N LEU A 186 0.61 7.53 -14.71
CA LEU A 186 1.59 8.47 -14.20
C LEU A 186 2.27 9.22 -15.34
N PHE A 187 2.17 10.56 -15.29
CA PHE A 187 2.86 11.51 -16.17
C PHE A 187 2.99 12.85 -15.45
N GLY A 188 3.89 13.73 -15.91
CA GLY A 188 3.94 15.09 -15.38
C GLY A 188 2.68 15.89 -15.74
N ILE A 189 2.13 16.65 -14.80
CA ILE A 189 0.88 17.43 -14.98
C ILE A 189 0.91 18.35 -16.23
N ASP A 190 2.09 18.75 -16.67
CA ASP A 190 2.31 19.58 -17.86
C ASP A 190 1.82 18.93 -19.16
N LEU A 191 1.70 17.62 -19.21
CA LEU A 191 1.08 16.91 -20.35
C LEU A 191 -0.36 17.37 -20.58
N ALA A 192 -1.08 17.74 -19.51
CA ALA A 192 -2.44 18.24 -19.61
C ALA A 192 -2.56 19.61 -20.34
N ARG A 193 -1.45 20.25 -20.72
CA ARG A 193 -1.48 21.39 -21.67
C ARG A 193 -1.97 20.98 -23.04
N ASP A 194 -1.64 19.75 -23.46
CA ASP A 194 -2.16 19.14 -24.67
C ASP A 194 -3.44 18.32 -24.34
N GLN A 195 -4.60 18.90 -24.65
CA GLN A 195 -5.89 18.27 -24.38
C GLN A 195 -6.08 16.96 -25.16
N VAL A 196 -5.52 16.87 -26.38
CA VAL A 196 -5.63 15.67 -27.21
C VAL A 196 -4.82 14.53 -26.59
N ALA A 197 -3.59 14.78 -26.21
CA ALA A 197 -2.74 13.81 -25.55
C ALA A 197 -3.33 13.33 -24.22
N LEU A 198 -3.89 14.25 -23.40
CA LEU A 198 -4.58 13.91 -22.17
C LEU A 198 -5.79 12.99 -22.41
N GLU A 199 -6.62 13.29 -23.41
CA GLU A 199 -7.80 12.47 -23.73
C GLU A 199 -7.42 11.09 -24.31
N ASP A 200 -6.35 11.00 -25.08
CA ASP A 200 -5.86 9.72 -25.61
C ASP A 200 -5.37 8.80 -24.48
N ILE A 201 -4.62 9.34 -23.52
CA ILE A 201 -4.23 8.58 -22.30
C ILE A 201 -5.47 8.23 -21.50
N ALA A 202 -6.36 9.17 -21.22
CA ALA A 202 -7.56 8.93 -20.42
C ALA A 202 -8.46 7.84 -21.03
N ARG A 203 -8.60 7.80 -22.35
CA ARG A 203 -9.36 6.75 -23.06
C ARG A 203 -8.75 5.37 -22.86
N ARG A 204 -7.41 5.25 -22.95
CA ARG A 204 -6.69 3.99 -22.72
C ARG A 204 -6.82 3.53 -21.27
N VAL A 205 -6.61 4.43 -20.33
CA VAL A 205 -6.73 4.18 -18.90
C VAL A 205 -8.14 3.73 -18.53
N ALA A 206 -9.17 4.42 -19.02
CA ALA A 206 -10.56 4.06 -18.79
C ALA A 206 -10.91 2.69 -19.36
N ALA A 207 -10.43 2.38 -20.58
CA ALA A 207 -10.63 1.07 -21.22
C ALA A 207 -9.98 -0.07 -20.42
N ALA A 208 -8.88 0.21 -19.71
CA ALA A 208 -8.24 -0.74 -18.83
C ALA A 208 -8.86 -0.79 -17.41
N GLY A 209 -9.87 0.04 -17.11
CA GLY A 209 -10.46 0.16 -15.78
C GLY A 209 -9.51 0.81 -14.77
N GLY A 210 -8.61 1.66 -15.24
CA GLY A 210 -7.64 2.38 -14.41
C GLY A 210 -8.14 3.73 -13.91
N MET A 211 -7.28 4.45 -13.18
CA MET A 211 -7.51 5.79 -12.64
C MET A 211 -6.64 6.81 -13.35
N LEU A 212 -7.15 8.03 -13.48
CA LEU A 212 -6.36 9.12 -14.04
C LEU A 212 -5.44 9.69 -12.95
N GLY A 213 -4.15 9.80 -13.23
CA GLY A 213 -3.15 10.27 -12.27
C GLY A 213 -2.07 11.10 -12.92
N ALA A 214 -1.40 11.92 -12.11
CA ALA A 214 -0.28 12.75 -12.56
C ALA A 214 0.62 13.14 -11.39
N VAL A 215 1.86 13.51 -11.71
CA VAL A 215 2.73 14.25 -10.79
C VAL A 215 2.37 15.73 -10.89
N ALA A 216 1.73 16.26 -9.84
CA ALA A 216 1.40 17.68 -9.73
C ALA A 216 2.57 18.44 -9.08
N PHE A 217 3.21 19.31 -9.84
CA PHE A 217 4.32 20.14 -9.40
C PHE A 217 4.04 21.63 -9.64
N PRO A 218 4.71 22.53 -8.93
CA PRO A 218 4.51 23.96 -9.10
C PRO A 218 4.77 24.42 -10.55
N THR A 219 3.74 25.01 -11.17
CA THR A 219 3.79 25.64 -12.49
C THR A 219 2.78 26.78 -12.53
N PRO A 220 3.04 27.86 -13.30
CA PRO A 220 2.14 29.02 -13.34
C PRO A 220 0.68 28.72 -13.71
N ASP A 221 0.46 27.68 -14.50
CA ASP A 221 -0.84 27.25 -15.02
C ASP A 221 -1.44 26.03 -14.28
N LEU A 222 -0.92 25.69 -13.08
CA LEU A 222 -1.33 24.47 -12.36
C LEU A 222 -2.85 24.37 -12.15
N ASP A 223 -3.53 25.45 -11.77
CA ASP A 223 -4.97 25.43 -11.54
C ASP A 223 -5.75 25.07 -12.80
N MET A 224 -5.37 25.62 -13.96
CA MET A 224 -5.97 25.27 -15.26
C MET A 224 -5.72 23.79 -15.60
N LEU A 225 -4.52 23.28 -15.34
CA LEU A 225 -4.17 21.88 -15.62
C LEU A 225 -4.95 20.93 -14.73
N LEU A 226 -5.10 21.26 -13.44
CA LEU A 226 -5.93 20.50 -12.50
C LEU A 226 -7.40 20.52 -12.94
N ASP A 227 -7.95 21.67 -13.31
CA ASP A 227 -9.33 21.76 -13.79
C ASP A 227 -9.55 20.85 -15.02
N ARG A 228 -8.58 20.74 -15.95
CA ARG A 228 -8.61 19.81 -17.08
C ARG A 228 -8.55 18.35 -16.62
N MET A 229 -7.70 18.01 -15.64
CA MET A 229 -7.62 16.66 -15.08
C MET A 229 -8.97 16.25 -14.46
N PHE A 230 -9.57 17.11 -13.64
CA PHE A 230 -10.87 16.86 -13.02
C PHE A 230 -12.00 16.73 -14.03
N ALA A 231 -12.05 17.61 -15.04
CA ALA A 231 -13.03 17.55 -16.12
C ALA A 231 -12.88 16.25 -16.94
N THR A 232 -11.65 15.85 -17.26
CA THR A 232 -11.36 14.61 -17.98
C THR A 232 -11.74 13.39 -17.16
N ALA A 233 -11.37 13.34 -15.88
CA ALA A 233 -11.75 12.23 -14.99
C ALA A 233 -13.28 12.11 -14.85
N THR A 234 -13.99 13.23 -14.74
CA THR A 234 -15.47 13.25 -14.71
C THR A 234 -16.06 12.70 -16.01
N ARG A 235 -15.55 13.13 -17.17
CA ARG A 235 -16.02 12.68 -18.48
C ARG A 235 -15.85 11.18 -18.70
N PHE A 236 -14.78 10.59 -18.20
CA PHE A 236 -14.48 9.16 -18.35
C PHE A 236 -14.93 8.32 -17.14
N GLY A 237 -15.52 8.93 -16.11
CA GLY A 237 -15.99 8.23 -14.90
C GLY A 237 -14.88 7.61 -14.07
N MET A 238 -13.69 8.24 -14.02
CA MET A 238 -12.52 7.75 -13.31
C MET A 238 -12.33 8.47 -11.96
N ASP A 239 -11.74 7.77 -10.99
CA ASP A 239 -11.15 8.39 -9.81
C ASP A 239 -9.80 9.05 -10.17
N LEU A 240 -9.28 9.89 -9.27
CA LEU A 240 -8.01 10.61 -9.44
C LEU A 240 -6.96 10.18 -8.41
N ASP A 241 -5.71 10.08 -8.85
CA ASP A 241 -4.58 9.67 -8.01
C ASP A 241 -3.33 10.50 -8.35
N PHE A 242 -2.92 11.38 -7.44
CA PHE A 242 -1.86 12.34 -7.68
C PHE A 242 -0.62 12.06 -6.82
N HIS A 243 0.57 12.31 -7.39
CA HIS A 243 1.78 12.60 -6.63
C HIS A 243 1.86 14.12 -6.48
N ALA A 244 2.02 14.62 -5.28
CA ALA A 244 2.10 16.06 -5.04
C ALA A 244 3.10 16.40 -3.94
N ASP A 245 3.77 17.54 -4.12
CA ASP A 245 4.56 18.20 -3.08
C ASP A 245 5.64 17.29 -2.46
N GLU A 246 6.24 16.39 -3.26
CA GLU A 246 7.35 15.53 -2.86
C GLU A 246 8.67 16.32 -2.82
N THR A 247 8.71 17.37 -2.04
CA THR A 247 9.82 18.30 -1.94
C THR A 247 9.93 18.93 -0.55
N ALA A 248 11.10 19.46 -0.23
CA ALA A 248 11.33 20.27 0.98
C ALA A 248 10.95 21.75 0.81
N ASP A 249 10.56 22.17 -0.39
CA ASP A 249 10.18 23.56 -0.69
C ASP A 249 8.81 23.88 -0.06
N PRO A 250 8.73 24.74 0.96
CA PRO A 250 7.47 25.10 1.60
C PRO A 250 6.50 25.87 0.68
N SER A 251 6.97 26.38 -0.45
CA SER A 251 6.09 27.07 -1.42
C SER A 251 5.33 26.11 -2.32
N ALA A 252 5.66 24.80 -2.33
CA ALA A 252 4.93 23.79 -3.08
C ALA A 252 3.59 23.52 -2.37
N ASP A 253 2.49 23.82 -3.05
CA ASP A 253 1.11 23.81 -2.53
C ASP A 253 0.12 23.05 -3.42
N ALA A 254 0.60 22.09 -4.20
CA ALA A 254 -0.23 21.32 -5.13
C ALA A 254 -1.34 20.55 -4.41
N LEU A 255 -1.11 20.03 -3.19
CA LEU A 255 -2.14 19.37 -2.37
C LEU A 255 -3.34 20.32 -2.12
N ARG A 256 -3.08 21.55 -1.72
CA ARG A 256 -4.13 22.56 -1.51
C ARG A 256 -4.90 22.84 -2.80
N ARG A 257 -4.19 23.06 -3.91
CA ARG A 257 -4.78 23.33 -5.23
C ARG A 257 -5.60 22.17 -5.78
N ILE A 258 -5.18 20.91 -5.52
CA ILE A 258 -5.95 19.72 -5.86
C ILE A 258 -7.27 19.70 -5.10
N ALA A 259 -7.26 20.00 -3.78
CA ALA A 259 -8.50 20.09 -2.99
C ALA A 259 -9.41 21.20 -3.50
N GLU A 260 -8.86 22.37 -3.82
CA GLU A 260 -9.62 23.48 -4.41
C GLU A 260 -10.23 23.11 -5.77
N ALA A 261 -9.51 22.40 -6.64
CA ALA A 261 -10.04 21.93 -7.91
C ALA A 261 -11.15 20.88 -7.74
N ALA A 262 -11.01 19.98 -6.76
CA ALA A 262 -12.06 19.03 -6.40
C ALA A 262 -13.34 19.75 -5.96
N LEU A 263 -13.21 20.78 -5.12
CA LEU A 263 -14.33 21.60 -4.66
C LEU A 263 -14.98 22.42 -5.80
N ARG A 264 -14.15 23.10 -6.63
CA ARG A 264 -14.65 23.88 -7.78
C ARG A 264 -15.43 23.01 -8.77
N SER A 265 -14.91 21.83 -9.08
CA SER A 265 -15.53 20.89 -10.03
C SER A 265 -16.69 20.10 -9.42
N ARG A 266 -16.90 20.16 -8.08
CA ARG A 266 -17.84 19.29 -7.35
C ARG A 266 -17.60 17.82 -7.70
N PHE A 267 -16.34 17.40 -7.70
CA PHE A 267 -15.96 16.07 -8.15
C PHE A 267 -16.58 14.98 -7.26
N SER A 268 -17.25 14.02 -7.88
CA SER A 268 -17.95 12.94 -7.18
C SER A 268 -17.12 11.64 -7.08
N GLY A 269 -15.99 11.56 -7.80
CA GLY A 269 -15.03 10.47 -7.69
C GLY A 269 -14.17 10.57 -6.43
N LYS A 270 -13.38 9.55 -6.16
CA LYS A 270 -12.37 9.60 -5.10
C LYS A 270 -11.11 10.28 -5.61
N VAL A 271 -10.44 11.00 -4.70
CA VAL A 271 -9.15 11.62 -4.95
C VAL A 271 -8.17 11.10 -3.89
N LEU A 272 -7.06 10.52 -4.34
CA LEU A 272 -5.93 10.14 -3.50
C LEU A 272 -4.74 11.03 -3.86
N VAL A 273 -3.98 11.49 -2.87
CA VAL A 273 -2.76 12.26 -3.08
C VAL A 273 -1.62 11.64 -2.29
N GLY A 274 -0.53 11.30 -2.98
CA GLY A 274 0.68 10.74 -2.40
C GLY A 274 1.71 11.79 -2.00
N HIS A 275 2.60 11.45 -1.07
CA HIS A 275 3.75 12.19 -0.56
C HIS A 275 3.41 13.39 0.31
N CYS A 276 3.07 14.53 -0.26
CA CYS A 276 2.73 15.79 0.43
C CYS A 276 3.78 16.23 1.45
N CYS A 277 5.07 16.02 1.14
CA CYS A 277 6.19 16.24 2.06
C CYS A 277 6.36 17.71 2.45
N SER A 278 6.13 18.65 1.49
CA SER A 278 6.29 20.09 1.69
C SER A 278 5.40 20.62 2.82
N LEU A 279 4.24 20.01 3.04
CA LEU A 279 3.28 20.43 4.07
C LEU A 279 3.94 20.51 5.47
N ALA A 280 4.84 19.58 5.79
CA ALA A 280 5.57 19.59 7.06
C ALA A 280 6.62 20.72 7.17
N ARG A 281 6.80 21.51 6.12
CA ARG A 281 7.73 22.64 6.05
C ARG A 281 7.02 24.00 5.98
N GLN A 282 5.71 23.98 5.80
CA GLN A 282 4.86 25.18 5.72
C GLN A 282 4.60 25.77 7.10
N ASP A 283 4.18 27.04 7.14
CA ASP A 283 3.74 27.64 8.39
C ASP A 283 2.38 27.09 8.83
N HIS A 284 2.04 27.27 10.12
CA HIS A 284 0.84 26.68 10.71
C HIS A 284 -0.46 27.16 10.03
N ALA A 285 -0.52 28.41 9.60
CA ALA A 285 -1.74 28.96 8.97
C ALA A 285 -1.97 28.33 7.60
N ALA A 286 -0.91 28.15 6.79
CA ALA A 286 -0.98 27.47 5.51
C ALA A 286 -1.34 25.97 5.66
N VAL A 287 -0.78 25.32 6.69
CA VAL A 287 -1.12 23.93 7.04
C VAL A 287 -2.61 23.84 7.37
N ASP A 288 -3.11 24.67 8.28
CA ASP A 288 -4.51 24.63 8.72
C ASP A 288 -5.47 24.87 7.53
N GLU A 289 -5.20 25.87 6.70
CA GLU A 289 -5.97 26.14 5.49
C GLU A 289 -6.00 24.93 4.53
N THR A 290 -4.85 24.32 4.30
CA THR A 290 -4.73 23.15 3.42
C THR A 290 -5.51 21.97 3.97
N LEU A 291 -5.35 21.65 5.27
CA LEU A 291 -6.01 20.53 5.92
C LEU A 291 -7.54 20.70 5.93
N ASP A 292 -8.02 21.90 6.18
CA ASP A 292 -9.47 22.18 6.15
C ASP A 292 -10.06 21.99 4.74
N LYS A 293 -9.32 22.39 3.69
CA LYS A 293 -9.75 22.19 2.30
C LYS A 293 -9.77 20.72 1.89
N ILE A 294 -8.74 19.95 2.24
CA ILE A 294 -8.70 18.52 1.90
C ILE A 294 -9.76 17.73 2.66
N ALA A 295 -10.07 18.10 3.94
CA ALA A 295 -11.16 17.51 4.69
C ALA A 295 -12.52 17.81 4.03
N LEU A 296 -12.76 19.07 3.66
CA LEU A 296 -14.00 19.49 3.00
C LEU A 296 -14.18 18.83 1.61
N ALA A 297 -13.09 18.66 0.87
CA ALA A 297 -13.09 18.01 -0.45
C ALA A 297 -13.17 16.49 -0.38
N GLY A 298 -13.01 15.87 0.79
CA GLY A 298 -12.97 14.41 0.93
C GLY A 298 -11.74 13.77 0.28
N VAL A 299 -10.63 14.52 0.13
CA VAL A 299 -9.36 14.02 -0.42
C VAL A 299 -8.69 13.12 0.59
N ALA A 300 -8.27 11.93 0.16
CA ALA A 300 -7.45 11.02 0.97
C ALA A 300 -5.95 11.28 0.71
N VAL A 301 -5.12 10.99 1.71
CA VAL A 301 -3.67 11.14 1.59
C VAL A 301 -2.97 9.82 1.92
N VAL A 302 -1.96 9.47 1.12
CA VAL A 302 -1.07 8.35 1.41
C VAL A 302 0.34 8.86 1.64
N SER A 303 0.92 8.49 2.79
CA SER A 303 2.33 8.74 3.10
C SER A 303 3.17 7.56 2.66
N LEU A 304 4.34 7.85 2.11
CA LEU A 304 5.33 6.91 1.58
C LEU A 304 6.61 6.99 2.44
N PRO A 305 6.55 6.56 3.71
CA PRO A 305 7.57 6.94 4.69
C PRO A 305 8.96 6.43 4.36
N MET A 306 9.09 5.27 3.71
CA MET A 306 10.39 4.70 3.37
C MET A 306 11.05 5.45 2.22
N CYS A 307 10.32 5.67 1.12
CA CYS A 307 10.79 6.40 -0.05
C CYS A 307 11.09 7.86 0.30
N ASN A 308 10.17 8.52 1.00
CA ASN A 308 10.37 9.92 1.37
C ASN A 308 11.55 10.12 2.32
N LEU A 309 11.75 9.23 3.32
CA LEU A 309 12.95 9.27 4.18
C LEU A 309 14.23 9.10 3.37
N TYR A 310 14.21 8.26 2.33
CA TYR A 310 15.37 7.98 1.48
C TYR A 310 15.72 9.15 0.57
N LEU A 311 14.73 9.80 -0.05
CA LEU A 311 14.93 10.85 -1.04
C LEU A 311 15.10 12.25 -0.42
N GLN A 312 14.30 12.56 0.63
CA GLN A 312 14.26 13.90 1.18
C GLN A 312 15.51 14.20 2.03
N ASP A 313 15.91 15.47 2.01
CA ASP A 313 17.12 15.97 2.71
C ASP A 313 18.40 15.17 2.40
N ARG A 314 18.50 14.61 1.19
CA ARG A 314 19.70 13.91 0.73
C ARG A 314 20.88 14.89 0.68
N ARG A 315 21.95 14.56 1.39
CA ARG A 315 23.12 15.41 1.54
C ARG A 315 24.28 14.90 0.70
N ASN A 316 24.76 15.72 -0.24
CA ASN A 316 25.92 15.38 -1.07
C ASN A 316 27.21 16.02 -0.53
N ASP A 317 27.13 16.78 0.57
CA ASP A 317 28.24 17.44 1.26
C ASP A 317 28.83 16.63 2.41
N GLY A 318 28.39 15.38 2.60
CA GLY A 318 28.82 14.47 3.68
C GLY A 318 28.20 14.77 5.03
N THR A 319 27.24 15.70 5.13
CA THR A 319 26.53 15.97 6.39
C THR A 319 25.29 15.06 6.56
N THR A 320 24.88 14.89 7.82
CA THR A 320 23.71 14.05 8.16
C THR A 320 22.40 14.76 7.82
N PRO A 321 21.39 14.05 7.24
CA PRO A 321 20.03 14.58 7.07
C PRO A 321 19.44 15.07 8.39
N ARG A 322 18.68 16.16 8.36
CA ARG A 322 18.07 16.80 9.54
C ARG A 322 16.54 16.80 9.51
N TRP A 323 15.95 16.32 8.42
CA TRP A 323 14.51 16.24 8.23
C TRP A 323 14.10 14.81 7.86
N ARG A 324 12.95 14.35 8.37
CA ARG A 324 12.44 12.99 8.09
C ARG A 324 11.76 12.85 6.74
N GLY A 325 11.42 13.96 6.08
CA GLY A 325 10.89 13.98 4.72
C GLY A 325 9.41 13.59 4.58
N VAL A 326 8.68 13.39 5.67
CA VAL A 326 7.30 12.90 5.66
C VAL A 326 6.27 13.99 5.91
N THR A 327 5.00 13.73 5.54
CA THR A 327 3.85 14.62 5.72
C THR A 327 3.24 14.54 7.14
N LEU A 328 2.15 15.28 7.38
CA LEU A 328 1.53 15.53 8.68
C LEU A 328 0.31 14.62 8.94
N LEU A 329 0.52 13.30 9.09
CA LEU A 329 -0.58 12.33 9.22
C LEU A 329 -1.40 12.48 10.51
N HIS A 330 -0.81 12.90 11.62
CA HIS A 330 -1.53 13.10 12.88
C HIS A 330 -2.55 14.24 12.75
N GLU A 331 -2.13 15.37 12.20
CA GLU A 331 -2.96 16.55 11.96
C GLU A 331 -4.09 16.25 10.97
N MET A 332 -3.80 15.47 9.92
CA MET A 332 -4.82 15.00 8.97
C MET A 332 -5.85 14.12 9.65
N LYS A 333 -5.40 13.14 10.43
CA LYS A 333 -6.28 12.22 11.13
C LYS A 333 -7.18 12.91 12.15
N GLN A 334 -6.68 13.93 12.88
CA GLN A 334 -7.46 14.72 13.81
C GLN A 334 -8.62 15.47 13.13
N ARG A 335 -8.50 15.76 11.82
CA ARG A 335 -9.55 16.36 10.98
C ARG A 335 -10.44 15.35 10.27
N GLY A 336 -10.29 14.06 10.57
CA GLY A 336 -11.08 12.98 9.94
C GLY A 336 -10.70 12.69 8.49
N ILE A 337 -9.54 13.17 8.02
CA ILE A 337 -9.02 12.88 6.70
C ILE A 337 -8.57 11.42 6.66
N ALA A 338 -8.96 10.69 5.59
CA ALA A 338 -8.53 9.33 5.38
C ALA A 338 -7.02 9.30 5.05
N VAL A 339 -6.23 8.61 5.90
CA VAL A 339 -4.78 8.52 5.74
C VAL A 339 -4.33 7.07 5.60
N ALA A 340 -3.43 6.81 4.65
CA ALA A 340 -2.83 5.50 4.41
C ALA A 340 -1.30 5.57 4.46
N LEU A 341 -0.69 4.40 4.61
CA LEU A 341 0.74 4.15 4.36
C LEU A 341 0.87 3.17 3.21
N ALA A 342 1.87 3.35 2.37
CA ALA A 342 2.13 2.45 1.25
C ALA A 342 3.63 2.25 1.03
N SER A 343 4.00 1.22 0.26
CA SER A 343 5.39 0.82 0.05
C SER A 343 6.12 1.72 -0.95
N ASP A 344 5.40 2.25 -1.93
CA ASP A 344 5.93 3.10 -2.99
C ASP A 344 6.89 2.36 -3.93
N ASN A 345 8.08 2.90 -4.14
CA ASN A 345 9.15 2.34 -4.96
C ASN A 345 9.82 1.15 -4.28
N THR A 346 10.36 0.24 -5.09
CA THR A 346 11.01 -0.99 -4.62
C THR A 346 12.22 -1.32 -5.49
N ARG A 347 13.43 -1.29 -4.89
CA ARG A 347 14.70 -1.63 -5.56
C ARG A 347 14.86 -0.92 -6.92
N ASP A 348 14.59 0.36 -6.92
CA ASP A 348 14.75 1.26 -8.06
C ASP A 348 15.50 2.54 -7.65
N PRO A 349 15.80 3.47 -8.57
CA PRO A 349 16.53 4.69 -8.25
C PRO A 349 15.87 5.61 -7.22
N PHE A 350 14.53 5.57 -7.06
CA PHE A 350 13.80 6.37 -6.07
C PHE A 350 13.88 5.76 -4.68
N TYR A 351 13.92 4.42 -4.58
CA TYR A 351 14.12 3.71 -3.32
C TYR A 351 14.91 2.42 -3.54
N ALA A 352 16.13 2.41 -3.04
CA ALA A 352 17.10 1.32 -3.26
C ALA A 352 16.73 -0.01 -2.58
N TYR A 353 15.76 -0.01 -1.70
CA TYR A 353 15.42 -1.12 -0.81
C TYR A 353 13.95 -1.52 -0.99
N GLY A 354 13.41 -2.25 0.00
CA GLY A 354 12.03 -2.70 0.01
C GLY A 354 11.81 -4.00 -0.75
N ASP A 355 10.72 -4.66 -0.40
CA ASP A 355 10.31 -5.94 -1.00
C ASP A 355 8.79 -6.12 -0.97
N LEU A 356 8.04 -5.00 -0.94
CA LEU A 356 6.56 -4.95 -0.89
C LEU A 356 5.97 -5.63 0.37
N ASP A 357 6.72 -5.66 1.48
CA ASP A 357 6.23 -6.10 2.78
C ASP A 357 5.51 -4.94 3.50
N MET A 358 4.17 -4.97 3.52
CA MET A 358 3.37 -3.95 4.19
C MET A 358 3.58 -3.92 5.72
N MET A 359 4.08 -5.00 6.31
CA MET A 359 4.48 -4.98 7.73
C MET A 359 5.79 -4.21 7.93
N GLU A 360 6.73 -4.25 6.99
CA GLU A 360 7.90 -3.37 6.97
C GLU A 360 7.46 -1.91 6.82
N THR A 361 6.56 -1.62 5.87
CA THR A 361 6.00 -0.28 5.67
C THR A 361 5.37 0.27 6.95
N TYR A 362 4.56 -0.53 7.65
CA TYR A 362 3.94 -0.11 8.92
C TYR A 362 4.98 0.09 10.02
N ARG A 363 5.96 -0.80 10.14
CA ARG A 363 7.06 -0.71 11.12
C ARG A 363 7.91 0.54 10.92
N MET A 364 8.30 0.82 9.68
CA MET A 364 9.08 2.01 9.35
C MET A 364 8.24 3.28 9.51
N GLY A 365 7.00 3.27 9.02
CA GLY A 365 6.05 4.37 9.22
C GLY A 365 5.85 4.70 10.69
N THR A 366 5.69 3.69 11.55
CA THR A 366 5.55 3.88 12.99
C THR A 366 6.76 4.59 13.60
N ARG A 367 7.99 4.20 13.23
CA ARG A 367 9.21 4.82 13.75
C ARG A 367 9.44 6.24 13.21
N ILE A 368 9.11 6.48 11.95
CA ILE A 368 9.34 7.75 11.26
C ILE A 368 8.30 8.79 11.69
N LEU A 369 7.03 8.37 11.82
CA LEU A 369 5.87 9.22 12.08
C LEU A 369 5.38 9.17 13.53
N HIS A 370 6.01 8.35 14.40
CA HIS A 370 5.62 8.15 15.79
C HIS A 370 4.16 7.68 15.97
N LEU A 371 3.81 6.55 15.29
CA LEU A 371 2.45 5.99 15.34
C LEU A 371 2.26 4.99 16.51
N ASP A 372 3.04 5.08 17.59
CA ASP A 372 3.20 4.05 18.63
C ASP A 372 2.67 4.43 20.02
N HIS A 373 2.65 5.69 20.40
CA HIS A 373 2.12 6.18 21.68
C HIS A 373 0.87 7.04 21.45
N GLN A 374 -0.19 6.51 21.45
CA GLN A 374 -1.01 5.33 21.46
C GLN A 374 -1.17 4.74 20.04
N VAL A 375 -1.06 3.42 19.89
CA VAL A 375 -1.24 2.78 18.55
C VAL A 375 -2.65 3.02 18.01
N GLY A 376 -3.68 2.94 18.87
CA GLY A 376 -5.06 3.25 18.48
C GLY A 376 -5.48 2.49 17.20
N ASP A 377 -5.94 3.22 16.20
CA ASP A 377 -6.38 2.67 14.92
C ASP A 377 -5.38 2.86 13.75
N TRP A 378 -4.11 3.25 14.03
CA TRP A 378 -3.07 3.36 13.01
C TRP A 378 -2.86 2.12 12.15
N PRO A 379 -3.04 0.87 12.63
CA PRO A 379 -2.95 -0.32 11.77
C PRO A 379 -3.94 -0.34 10.61
N ARG A 380 -5.02 0.45 10.68
CA ARG A 380 -5.94 0.64 9.55
C ARG A 380 -5.27 1.29 8.34
N ALA A 381 -4.18 2.03 8.53
CA ALA A 381 -3.47 2.73 7.46
C ALA A 381 -2.79 1.80 6.45
N VAL A 382 -2.58 0.52 6.77
CA VAL A 382 -2.02 -0.52 5.88
C VAL A 382 -3.05 -1.63 5.53
N SER A 383 -4.31 -1.42 5.86
CA SER A 383 -5.35 -2.43 5.69
C SER A 383 -6.70 -1.83 5.33
N ALA A 384 -7.53 -1.46 6.30
CA ALA A 384 -8.91 -1.02 6.09
C ALA A 384 -9.01 0.34 5.37
N THR A 385 -8.14 1.31 5.69
CA THR A 385 -8.21 2.63 5.06
C THR A 385 -7.83 2.57 3.58
N PRO A 386 -6.67 1.97 3.16
CA PRO A 386 -6.39 1.81 1.74
C PRO A 386 -7.43 0.93 1.02
N ALA A 387 -8.00 -0.10 1.67
CA ALA A 387 -9.10 -0.87 1.09
C ALA A 387 -10.31 0.02 0.76
N ALA A 388 -10.71 0.89 1.69
CA ALA A 388 -11.80 1.85 1.47
C ALA A 388 -11.48 2.87 0.36
N ILE A 389 -10.23 3.36 0.29
CA ILE A 389 -9.74 4.23 -0.79
C ILE A 389 -9.85 3.53 -2.14
N MET A 390 -9.49 2.25 -2.20
CA MET A 390 -9.52 1.41 -3.40
C MET A 390 -10.91 0.83 -3.73
N ARG A 391 -11.96 1.20 -2.99
CA ARG A 391 -13.33 0.66 -3.15
C ARG A 391 -13.42 -0.86 -2.99
N LEU A 392 -12.65 -1.43 -2.07
CA LEU A 392 -12.61 -2.86 -1.76
C LEU A 392 -13.40 -3.14 -0.47
N ASP A 393 -14.71 -3.19 -0.60
CA ASP A 393 -15.61 -3.34 0.54
C ASP A 393 -15.34 -4.64 1.32
N GLY A 394 -15.27 -4.52 2.64
CA GLY A 394 -15.03 -5.64 3.55
C GLY A 394 -13.60 -6.18 3.58
N LYS A 395 -12.66 -5.61 2.80
CA LYS A 395 -11.24 -5.96 2.87
C LYS A 395 -10.51 -5.16 3.95
N GLY A 396 -9.37 -5.71 4.42
CA GLY A 396 -8.54 -5.05 5.44
C GLY A 396 -9.11 -5.05 6.86
N VAL A 397 -10.14 -5.86 7.13
CA VAL A 397 -10.74 -6.08 8.45
C VAL A 397 -11.00 -7.57 8.69
N ILE A 398 -11.07 -7.98 9.95
CA ILE A 398 -11.54 -9.30 10.37
C ILE A 398 -13.00 -9.16 10.78
N ALA A 399 -13.91 -9.71 9.98
CA ALA A 399 -15.35 -9.60 10.19
C ALA A 399 -16.08 -10.86 9.73
N GLU A 400 -17.20 -11.16 10.38
CA GLU A 400 -18.08 -12.28 10.01
C GLU A 400 -18.58 -12.11 8.57
N GLY A 401 -18.64 -13.21 7.84
CA GLY A 401 -19.02 -13.26 6.43
C GLY A 401 -17.89 -12.94 5.45
N GLN A 402 -16.81 -12.31 5.90
CA GLN A 402 -15.65 -11.99 5.07
C GLN A 402 -14.76 -13.21 4.83
N SER A 403 -13.90 -13.13 3.81
CA SER A 403 -12.90 -14.16 3.56
C SER A 403 -11.95 -14.32 4.76
N GLY A 404 -11.54 -15.54 5.05
CA GLY A 404 -10.55 -15.87 6.06
C GLY A 404 -9.12 -15.50 5.60
N ASP A 405 -8.92 -14.22 5.28
CA ASP A 405 -7.66 -13.65 4.80
C ASP A 405 -6.98 -12.87 5.94
N PHE A 406 -5.96 -13.44 6.54
CA PHE A 406 -5.21 -12.82 7.64
C PHE A 406 -3.77 -13.34 7.72
N THR A 407 -2.92 -12.62 8.43
CA THR A 407 -1.54 -13.02 8.70
C THR A 407 -1.34 -13.22 10.20
N LEU A 408 -0.85 -14.39 10.59
CA LEU A 408 -0.50 -14.74 11.96
C LEU A 408 0.97 -14.41 12.21
N PHE A 409 1.24 -13.69 13.31
CA PHE A 409 2.58 -13.34 13.75
C PHE A 409 2.88 -13.95 15.13
N GLU A 410 4.12 -14.31 15.39
CA GLU A 410 4.54 -14.84 16.70
C GLU A 410 4.47 -13.80 17.83
N GLY A 411 4.52 -12.52 17.51
CA GLY A 411 4.38 -11.43 18.48
C GLY A 411 3.02 -11.47 19.18
N ARG A 412 2.96 -10.98 20.42
CA ARG A 412 1.77 -10.90 21.27
C ARG A 412 1.41 -9.48 21.67
N THR A 413 2.31 -8.54 21.40
CA THR A 413 2.16 -7.11 21.63
C THR A 413 2.68 -6.32 20.42
N TRP A 414 2.29 -5.06 20.28
CA TRP A 414 2.85 -4.19 19.23
C TRP A 414 4.35 -4.05 19.33
N SER A 415 4.90 -3.97 20.55
CA SER A 415 6.35 -3.90 20.75
C SER A 415 7.06 -5.13 20.21
N GLU A 416 6.58 -6.35 20.50
CA GLU A 416 7.17 -7.58 19.98
C GLU A 416 7.05 -7.65 18.44
N LEU A 417 5.89 -7.27 17.89
CA LEU A 417 5.59 -7.31 16.47
C LEU A 417 6.47 -6.33 15.68
N LEU A 418 6.63 -5.11 16.17
CA LEU A 418 7.40 -4.05 15.52
C LEU A 418 8.92 -4.16 15.76
N SER A 419 9.36 -4.98 16.72
CA SER A 419 10.79 -5.15 17.03
C SER A 419 11.51 -6.06 16.02
N ARG A 420 10.84 -7.08 15.48
CA ARG A 420 11.48 -8.08 14.61
C ARG A 420 11.19 -7.77 13.14
N PRO A 421 12.23 -7.57 12.30
CA PRO A 421 12.03 -7.17 10.90
C PRO A 421 11.28 -8.22 10.08
N GLU A 422 11.62 -9.48 10.19
CA GLU A 422 11.06 -10.54 9.34
C GLU A 422 9.94 -11.34 9.99
N GLY A 423 9.42 -10.94 11.11
CA GLY A 423 8.51 -11.68 11.97
C GLY A 423 8.03 -13.02 11.39
N ASN A 424 8.36 -14.12 12.06
CA ASN A 424 7.85 -15.44 11.66
C ASN A 424 6.33 -15.34 11.50
N ARG A 425 5.86 -15.44 10.24
CA ARG A 425 4.44 -15.27 9.91
C ARG A 425 3.87 -16.48 9.20
N ILE A 426 2.58 -16.68 9.33
CA ILE A 426 1.80 -17.61 8.52
C ILE A 426 0.73 -16.78 7.82
N VAL A 427 0.81 -16.68 6.51
CA VAL A 427 -0.20 -16.02 5.70
C VAL A 427 -1.32 -17.01 5.42
N VAL A 428 -2.55 -16.63 5.75
CA VAL A 428 -3.76 -17.43 5.55
C VAL A 428 -4.64 -16.73 4.52
N ARG A 429 -5.05 -17.47 3.50
CA ARG A 429 -5.95 -17.00 2.45
C ARG A 429 -7.10 -17.98 2.31
N HIS A 430 -8.32 -17.45 2.29
CA HIS A 430 -9.53 -18.30 2.25
C HIS A 430 -9.50 -19.39 3.31
N GLY A 431 -9.05 -19.07 4.53
CA GLY A 431 -8.96 -19.99 5.65
C GLY A 431 -7.86 -21.05 5.55
N ALA A 432 -6.98 -21.02 4.55
CA ALA A 432 -5.87 -21.97 4.39
C ALA A 432 -4.53 -21.24 4.37
N PRO A 433 -3.46 -21.82 4.95
CA PRO A 433 -2.11 -21.25 4.82
C PRO A 433 -1.66 -21.34 3.36
N ILE A 434 -1.11 -20.24 2.82
CA ILE A 434 -0.57 -20.25 1.45
C ILE A 434 0.73 -21.03 1.38
N ASP A 435 0.97 -21.65 0.24
CA ASP A 435 2.27 -22.22 -0.13
C ASP A 435 2.89 -21.36 -1.24
N ALA A 436 3.51 -20.26 -0.84
CA ALA A 436 4.13 -19.29 -1.73
C ALA A 436 5.48 -18.89 -1.15
N PRO A 437 6.56 -19.55 -1.56
CA PRO A 437 7.91 -19.17 -1.15
C PRO A 437 8.26 -17.78 -1.69
N LEU A 438 9.08 -17.04 -0.93
CA LEU A 438 9.63 -15.78 -1.40
C LEU A 438 10.51 -16.07 -2.64
N PRO A 439 10.32 -15.37 -3.77
CA PRO A 439 11.13 -15.58 -4.97
C PRO A 439 12.59 -15.16 -4.73
N SER A 440 13.51 -15.85 -5.38
CA SER A 440 14.93 -15.48 -5.32
C SER A 440 15.22 -14.31 -6.26
N TYR A 441 15.98 -13.32 -5.80
CA TYR A 441 16.45 -12.23 -6.67
C TYR A 441 17.26 -12.72 -7.87
N ALA A 442 17.89 -13.91 -7.79
CA ALA A 442 18.59 -14.54 -8.91
C ALA A 442 17.69 -14.80 -10.13
N GLU A 443 16.37 -14.84 -9.95
CA GLU A 443 15.41 -14.93 -11.08
C GLU A 443 15.43 -13.69 -12.00
N LEU A 444 16.03 -12.60 -11.56
CA LEU A 444 16.16 -11.34 -12.30
C LEU A 444 17.58 -11.03 -12.75
N ASP A 445 18.56 -11.95 -12.55
CA ASP A 445 19.98 -11.69 -12.82
C ASP A 445 20.23 -11.36 -14.30
N ASP A 446 19.56 -12.07 -15.22
CA ASP A 446 19.67 -11.83 -16.65
C ASP A 446 19.10 -10.48 -17.10
N LEU A 447 18.07 -9.98 -16.39
CA LEU A 447 17.52 -8.64 -16.63
C LEU A 447 18.39 -7.54 -16.02
N SER A 448 19.12 -7.84 -14.96
CA SER A 448 19.90 -6.87 -14.18
C SER A 448 21.37 -6.75 -14.63
N GLY A 449 21.83 -7.63 -15.53
CA GLY A 449 23.23 -7.71 -15.94
C GLY A 449 24.14 -8.33 -14.87
N LEU A 450 23.56 -8.95 -13.83
CA LEU A 450 24.28 -9.64 -12.75
C LEU A 450 24.48 -11.13 -13.02
N ALA A 451 24.10 -11.64 -14.19
CA ALA A 451 24.31 -13.02 -14.54
C ALA A 451 25.80 -13.40 -14.32
N LEU A 452 26.04 -14.49 -13.58
CA LEU A 452 27.38 -14.99 -13.33
C LEU A 452 28.07 -15.25 -14.67
N GLN A 453 29.20 -14.59 -14.91
CA GLN A 453 30.08 -14.81 -16.04
C GLN A 453 30.77 -16.15 -15.91
#